data_32bc54fb8775d72f59bc713c2b0ba35e
#
_entry.id   32bc54fb8775d72f59bc713c2b0ba35e
#
_cell.length_a   1.000
_cell.length_b   1.000
_cell.length_c   1.000
_cell.angle_alpha   90.00
_cell.angle_beta   90.00
_cell.angle_gamma   90.00
#
_symmetry.space_group_name_H-M   'P 1'
#
loop_
_entity.id
_entity.type
_entity.pdbx_description
1 polymer ?
#
loop_
_entity_poly.entity_id
_entity_poly.type
_entity_poly.pdbx_seq_one_letter_code
_entity_poly.pdbx_strand_id
1 'polypeptide(L)'
;LKRCRSKPGCGKFEKLVYGRIPMMVTANCLLNTTGSCLPDNDSTIILTDRYRKDFPVIRICRHCMNIIYNSVPLSLHQNIKEWHGKTDIRLDFTIETGREAIDVLEAFFDRGRLPYDDHTTGHDRRGVE
;
A
#
# COMPACT_ATOMS: atom_id res chain seq x y z
N LEU A 1 -14.44 12.41 -9.01
CA LEU A 1 -14.15 13.45 -8.01
C LEU A 1 -14.85 14.78 -8.33
N LYS A 2 -14.70 15.34 -9.54
CA LYS A 2 -15.37 16.59 -9.92
C LYS A 2 -16.91 16.53 -9.75
N ARG A 3 -17.52 15.40 -10.07
CA ARG A 3 -18.98 15.20 -10.02
C ARG A 3 -19.55 15.11 -8.60
N CYS A 4 -18.70 14.77 -7.62
CA CYS A 4 -19.13 14.62 -6.22
C CYS A 4 -18.95 15.92 -5.43
N ARG A 5 -17.93 16.73 -5.73
CA ARG A 5 -17.66 18.00 -5.06
C ARG A 5 -18.77 19.05 -5.25
N SER A 6 -19.57 18.92 -6.30
CA SER A 6 -20.64 19.86 -6.62
C SER A 6 -21.97 19.55 -5.91
N LYS A 7 -22.03 18.48 -5.09
CA LYS A 7 -23.27 18.12 -4.37
C LYS A 7 -23.21 18.58 -2.92
N PRO A 8 -24.28 19.24 -2.40
CA PRO A 8 -24.38 19.54 -0.97
C PRO A 8 -24.31 18.22 -0.17
N GLY A 9 -23.50 18.18 0.89
CA GLY A 9 -23.30 16.99 1.71
C GLY A 9 -22.19 16.06 1.23
N CYS A 10 -21.42 16.41 0.20
CA CYS A 10 -20.24 15.66 -0.19
C CYS A 10 -19.14 15.82 0.87
N GLY A 11 -18.75 14.73 1.51
CA GLY A 11 -17.71 14.69 2.53
C GLY A 11 -16.33 15.08 1.99
N LYS A 12 -15.36 15.19 2.89
CA LYS A 12 -13.95 15.33 2.52
C LYS A 12 -13.49 14.06 1.81
N PHE A 13 -12.71 14.23 0.75
CA PHE A 13 -12.09 13.12 0.01
C PHE A 13 -10.63 13.02 0.36
N GLU A 14 -10.19 11.81 0.55
CA GLU A 14 -8.80 11.44 0.70
C GLU A 14 -8.36 10.59 -0.48
N LYS A 15 -7.21 10.90 -1.05
CA LYS A 15 -6.59 10.11 -2.13
C LYS A 15 -5.39 9.37 -1.59
N LEU A 16 -5.40 8.05 -1.69
CA LEU A 16 -4.20 7.26 -1.46
C LEU A 16 -3.20 7.54 -2.59
N VAL A 17 -2.03 8.06 -2.24
CA VAL A 17 -0.97 8.40 -3.20
C VAL A 17 0.27 7.54 -3.05
N TYR A 18 0.42 6.88 -1.90
CA TYR A 18 1.48 5.91 -1.64
C TYR A 18 0.98 4.80 -0.72
N GLY A 19 1.42 3.58 -0.99
CA GLY A 19 1.25 2.43 -0.11
C GLY A 19 1.11 1.12 -0.86
N ARG A 20 1.30 0.01 -0.16
CA ARG A 20 1.08 -1.31 -0.73
C ARG A 20 -0.39 -1.67 -0.68
N ILE A 21 -0.95 -2.00 -1.83
CA ILE A 21 -2.38 -2.34 -1.94
C ILE A 21 -2.58 -3.77 -1.43
N PRO A 22 -3.51 -4.01 -0.48
CA PRO A 22 -3.87 -5.36 -0.10
C PRO A 22 -4.51 -6.09 -1.29
N MET A 23 -3.92 -7.22 -1.64
CA MET A 23 -4.37 -8.07 -2.76
C MET A 23 -5.35 -9.14 -2.30
N MET A 24 -5.11 -9.68 -1.10
CA MET A 24 -5.90 -10.76 -0.55
C MET A 24 -5.92 -10.70 0.99
N VAL A 25 -7.06 -11.03 1.56
CA VAL A 25 -7.19 -11.34 2.99
C VAL A 25 -7.60 -12.79 3.10
N THR A 26 -6.88 -13.57 3.92
CA THR A 26 -7.20 -14.97 4.15
C THR A 26 -7.35 -15.24 5.63
N ALA A 27 -8.40 -15.99 5.99
CA ALA A 27 -8.66 -16.46 7.36
C ALA A 27 -7.86 -17.73 7.71
N ASN A 28 -7.03 -18.23 6.80
CA ASN A 28 -6.16 -19.38 7.03
C ASN A 28 -4.74 -18.90 7.29
N CYS A 29 -4.25 -19.06 8.53
CA CYS A 29 -2.90 -18.66 8.88
C CYS A 29 -1.86 -19.53 8.15
N LEU A 30 -1.03 -18.92 7.32
CA LEU A 30 -0.01 -19.63 6.53
C LEU A 30 0.95 -20.42 7.41
N LEU A 31 1.39 -19.85 8.54
CA LEU A 31 2.31 -20.56 9.44
C LEU A 31 1.63 -21.70 10.22
N ASN A 32 0.35 -21.57 10.51
CA ASN A 32 -0.39 -22.69 11.12
C ASN A 32 -0.50 -23.88 10.16
N THR A 33 -0.72 -23.60 8.89
CA THR A 33 -0.78 -24.64 7.84
C THR A 33 0.56 -25.36 7.67
N THR A 34 1.69 -24.69 7.91
CA THR A 34 3.03 -25.28 7.83
C THR A 34 3.57 -25.83 9.14
N GLY A 35 2.75 -25.79 10.21
CA GLY A 35 3.15 -26.25 11.54
C GLY A 35 4.18 -25.37 12.25
N SER A 36 4.41 -24.16 11.77
CA SER A 36 5.45 -23.23 12.27
C SER A 36 4.85 -22.03 13.04
N CYS A 37 3.60 -22.13 13.46
CA CYS A 37 2.93 -21.03 14.16
C CYS A 37 3.52 -20.83 15.57
N LEU A 38 4.07 -19.64 15.81
CA LEU A 38 4.40 -19.16 17.16
C LEU A 38 3.32 -18.14 17.56
N PRO A 39 2.65 -18.35 18.72
CA PRO A 39 1.65 -17.43 19.23
C PRO A 39 2.24 -16.02 19.41
N ASP A 40 1.41 -15.00 19.20
CA ASP A 40 1.70 -13.59 19.45
C ASP A 40 2.90 -12.98 18.68
N ASN A 41 3.27 -13.57 17.56
CA ASN A 41 4.29 -13.03 16.70
C ASN A 41 3.66 -12.44 15.42
N ASP A 42 3.29 -11.16 15.46
CA ASP A 42 2.84 -10.38 14.30
C ASP A 42 4.05 -10.04 13.42
N SER A 43 4.65 -11.04 12.80
CA SER A 43 5.78 -10.86 11.89
C SER A 43 5.32 -10.77 10.45
N THR A 44 6.05 -9.98 9.67
CA THR A 44 5.93 -9.98 8.21
C THR A 44 6.65 -11.18 7.65
N ILE A 45 6.02 -11.91 6.76
CA ILE A 45 6.62 -12.96 5.95
C ILE A 45 6.57 -12.58 4.47
N ILE A 46 7.39 -13.22 3.66
CA ILE A 46 7.44 -12.97 2.22
C ILE A 46 6.95 -14.23 1.50
N LEU A 47 5.98 -14.06 0.60
CA LEU A 47 5.60 -15.08 -0.36
C LEU A 47 6.22 -14.75 -1.71
N THR A 48 7.03 -15.65 -2.23
CA THR A 48 7.63 -15.49 -3.57
C THR A 48 6.83 -16.31 -4.57
N ASP A 49 6.39 -15.69 -5.66
CA ASP A 49 5.67 -16.37 -6.73
C ASP A 49 6.62 -17.08 -7.72
N ARG A 50 6.04 -17.77 -8.72
CA ARG A 50 6.79 -18.46 -9.78
C ARG A 50 7.62 -17.52 -10.66
N TYR A 51 7.33 -16.22 -10.67
CA TYR A 51 8.05 -15.19 -11.40
C TYR A 51 9.09 -14.47 -10.53
N ARG A 52 9.35 -14.98 -9.33
CA ARG A 52 10.25 -14.40 -8.32
C ARG A 52 9.84 -12.98 -7.88
N LYS A 53 8.53 -12.74 -7.83
CA LYS A 53 7.99 -11.53 -7.22
C LYS A 53 7.65 -11.78 -5.77
N ASP A 54 8.09 -10.88 -4.90
CA ASP A 54 7.96 -10.98 -3.46
C ASP A 54 6.74 -10.21 -2.97
N PHE A 55 5.78 -10.92 -2.38
CA PHE A 55 4.55 -10.38 -1.83
C PHE A 55 4.65 -10.37 -0.31
N PRO A 56 4.72 -9.19 0.31
CA PRO A 56 4.71 -9.09 1.76
C PRO A 56 3.37 -9.54 2.33
N VAL A 57 3.45 -10.30 3.42
CA VAL A 57 2.28 -10.78 4.15
C VAL A 57 2.36 -10.32 5.59
N ILE A 58 1.40 -9.54 6.01
CA ILE A 58 1.24 -9.16 7.42
C ILE A 58 0.27 -10.15 8.06
N ARG A 59 0.72 -10.76 9.15
CA ARG A 59 -0.09 -11.68 9.94
C ARG A 59 -0.80 -10.91 11.04
N ILE A 60 -2.07 -11.20 11.21
CA ILE A 60 -2.88 -10.72 12.32
C ILE A 60 -3.16 -11.93 13.21
N CYS A 61 -2.19 -12.28 14.06
CA CYS A 61 -2.20 -13.51 14.86
C CYS A 61 -3.43 -13.62 15.76
N ARG A 62 -3.88 -12.51 16.32
CA ARG A 62 -5.09 -12.46 17.16
C ARG A 62 -6.33 -13.05 16.46
N HIS A 63 -6.40 -12.97 15.14
CA HIS A 63 -7.54 -13.44 14.35
C HIS A 63 -7.18 -14.58 13.41
N CYS A 64 -5.96 -15.12 13.47
CA CYS A 64 -5.44 -16.14 12.55
C CYS A 64 -5.64 -15.74 11.08
N MET A 65 -5.47 -14.46 10.79
CA MET A 65 -5.66 -13.88 9.45
C MET A 65 -4.33 -13.43 8.88
N ASN A 66 -4.26 -13.37 7.54
CA ASN A 66 -3.14 -12.78 6.84
C ASN A 66 -3.66 -11.77 5.83
N ILE A 67 -2.92 -10.70 5.64
CA ILE A 67 -3.13 -9.73 4.56
C ILE A 67 -1.93 -9.83 3.63
N ILE A 68 -2.16 -10.22 2.40
CA ILE A 68 -1.14 -10.32 1.36
C ILE A 68 -1.17 -9.00 0.58
N TYR A 69 -0.04 -8.33 0.54
CA TYR A 69 0.10 -7.05 -0.15
C TYR A 69 0.77 -7.21 -1.51
N ASN A 70 0.55 -6.24 -2.38
CA ASN A 70 1.20 -6.19 -3.69
C ASN A 70 2.73 -6.18 -3.55
N SER A 71 3.42 -6.82 -4.49
CA SER A 71 4.88 -6.91 -4.53
C SER A 71 5.56 -5.55 -4.64
N VAL A 72 4.91 -4.59 -5.30
CA VAL A 72 5.41 -3.23 -5.45
C VAL A 72 4.43 -2.22 -4.85
N PRO A 73 4.91 -1.10 -4.27
CA PRO A 73 4.03 -0.06 -3.76
C PRO A 73 3.33 0.70 -4.89
N LEU A 74 2.12 1.15 -4.65
CA LEU A 74 1.51 2.25 -5.40
C LEU A 74 2.31 3.52 -5.09
N SER A 75 2.68 4.30 -6.11
CA SER A 75 3.24 5.62 -5.89
C SER A 75 2.84 6.60 -6.98
N LEU A 76 2.24 7.71 -6.59
CA LEU A 76 1.85 8.82 -7.44
C LEU A 76 2.73 10.07 -7.21
N HIS A 77 3.95 9.90 -6.68
CA HIS A 77 4.86 11.01 -6.34
C HIS A 77 5.12 11.94 -7.54
N GLN A 78 5.25 11.40 -8.76
CA GLN A 78 5.47 12.20 -9.97
C GLN A 78 4.27 13.09 -10.33
N ASN A 79 3.06 12.67 -9.92
CA ASN A 79 1.80 13.33 -10.26
C ASN A 79 1.16 14.05 -9.06
N ILE A 80 1.87 14.18 -7.95
CA ILE A 80 1.32 14.74 -6.70
C ILE A 80 0.68 16.12 -6.90
N LYS A 81 1.22 16.93 -7.81
CA LYS A 81 0.70 18.25 -8.14
C LYS A 81 -0.74 18.23 -8.67
N GLU A 82 -1.15 17.14 -9.29
CA GLU A 82 -2.52 16.99 -9.81
C GLU A 82 -3.55 16.95 -8.67
N TRP A 83 -3.13 16.51 -7.49
CA TRP A 83 -3.97 16.29 -6.32
C TRP A 83 -3.83 17.36 -5.25
N HIS A 84 -2.66 18.04 -5.21
CA HIS A 84 -2.37 19.07 -4.23
C HIS A 84 -3.44 20.19 -4.25
N GLY A 85 -3.98 20.53 -3.09
CA GLY A 85 -5.03 21.54 -2.94
C GLY A 85 -6.44 21.13 -3.44
N LYS A 86 -6.59 19.91 -4.01
CA LYS A 86 -7.88 19.40 -4.48
C LYS A 86 -8.51 18.39 -3.54
N THR A 87 -7.70 17.66 -2.80
CA THR A 87 -8.13 16.63 -1.87
C THR A 87 -7.04 16.41 -0.83
N ASP A 88 -7.40 15.83 0.30
CA ASP A 88 -6.41 15.35 1.26
C ASP A 88 -5.68 14.15 0.64
N ILE A 89 -4.39 14.02 0.93
CA ILE A 89 -3.55 12.92 0.43
C ILE A 89 -3.20 12.01 1.59
N ARG A 90 -3.14 10.70 1.31
CA ARG A 90 -2.72 9.69 2.26
C ARG A 90 -1.51 8.91 1.75
N LEU A 91 -0.50 8.77 2.60
CA LEU A 91 0.58 7.81 2.46
C LEU A 91 0.36 6.70 3.50
N ASP A 92 0.30 5.46 3.06
CA ASP A 92 -0.03 4.29 3.88
C ASP A 92 1.22 3.39 3.97
N PHE A 93 1.93 3.49 5.08
CA PHE A 93 3.13 2.71 5.34
C PHE A 93 2.74 1.39 6.00
N THR A 94 3.25 0.28 5.50
CA THR A 94 2.88 -1.07 5.96
C THR A 94 4.07 -1.90 6.42
N ILE A 95 5.12 -1.98 5.61
CA ILE A 95 6.31 -2.79 5.88
C ILE A 95 7.60 -1.96 5.82
N GLU A 96 7.46 -0.71 5.45
CA GLU A 96 8.57 0.22 5.32
C GLU A 96 9.24 0.44 6.67
N THR A 97 10.56 0.43 6.67
CA THR A 97 11.35 0.87 7.81
C THR A 97 11.21 2.38 8.02
N GLY A 98 11.53 2.88 9.20
CA GLY A 98 11.50 4.33 9.46
C GLY A 98 12.37 5.13 8.49
N ARG A 99 13.49 4.58 8.03
CA ARG A 99 14.35 5.23 7.03
C ARG A 99 13.67 5.30 5.67
N GLU A 100 13.14 4.17 5.19
CA GLU A 100 12.40 4.12 3.92
C GLU A 100 11.18 5.04 3.93
N ALA A 101 10.48 5.15 5.07
CA ALA A 101 9.35 6.07 5.21
C ALA A 101 9.79 7.53 5.03
N ILE A 102 10.94 7.92 5.58
CA ILE A 102 11.50 9.26 5.40
C ILE A 102 11.87 9.47 3.92
N ASP A 103 12.57 8.53 3.30
CA ASP A 103 12.98 8.63 1.90
C ASP A 103 11.75 8.77 0.97
N VAL A 104 10.66 8.07 1.27
CA VAL A 104 9.39 8.22 0.56
C VAL A 104 8.80 9.61 0.76
N LEU A 105 8.78 10.13 2.00
CA LEU A 105 8.28 11.48 2.26
C LEU A 105 9.08 12.53 1.49
N GLU A 106 10.40 12.43 1.49
CA GLU A 106 11.28 13.31 0.72
C GLU A 106 10.97 13.25 -0.79
N ALA A 107 10.72 12.04 -1.33
CA ALA A 107 10.34 11.89 -2.74
C ALA A 107 9.04 12.62 -3.08
N PHE A 108 8.09 12.69 -2.15
CA PHE A 108 6.82 13.39 -2.36
C PHE A 108 6.91 14.91 -2.21
N PHE A 109 7.72 15.41 -1.27
CA PHE A 109 7.80 16.84 -0.96
C PHE A 109 8.96 17.54 -1.70
N ASP A 110 10.11 16.91 -1.80
CA ASP A 110 11.33 17.50 -2.35
C ASP A 110 11.68 17.00 -3.76
N ARG A 111 10.80 16.22 -4.38
CA ARG A 111 11.04 15.56 -5.68
C ARG A 111 12.26 14.62 -5.66
N GLY A 112 12.51 14.01 -4.54
CA GLY A 112 13.50 12.97 -4.39
C GLY A 112 13.16 11.72 -5.19
N ARG A 113 14.04 10.73 -5.13
CA ARG A 113 13.82 9.41 -5.71
C ARG A 113 13.24 8.49 -4.65
N LEU A 114 12.30 7.63 -5.04
CA LEU A 114 11.81 6.57 -4.16
C LEU A 114 12.95 5.61 -3.78
N PRO A 115 12.92 5.01 -2.58
CA PRO A 115 13.88 4.01 -2.16
C PRO A 115 13.73 2.66 -2.89
N TYR A 116 12.77 2.56 -3.80
CA TYR A 116 12.46 1.36 -4.59
C TYR A 116 12.66 1.63 -6.07
N ASP A 117 13.22 0.64 -6.76
CA ASP A 117 13.40 0.72 -8.22
C ASP A 117 12.08 0.53 -8.97
N ASP A 118 11.13 -0.21 -8.38
CA ASP A 118 9.86 -0.58 -9.01
C ASP A 118 8.67 -0.08 -8.19
N HIS A 119 7.68 0.50 -8.86
CA HIS A 119 6.42 0.95 -8.27
C HIS A 119 5.30 0.88 -9.31
N THR A 120 4.05 0.90 -8.86
CA THR A 120 2.89 0.99 -9.76
C THR A 120 2.18 2.32 -9.58
N THR A 121 1.64 2.85 -10.68
CA THR A 121 0.71 3.99 -10.64
C THR A 121 -0.74 3.53 -10.52
N GLY A 122 -0.98 2.22 -10.48
CA GLY A 122 -2.33 1.66 -10.50
C GLY A 122 -3.08 2.03 -11.78
N HIS A 123 -4.38 2.19 -11.67
CA HIS A 123 -5.25 2.63 -12.77
C HIS A 123 -5.54 4.15 -12.73
N ASP A 124 -4.65 4.95 -12.17
CA ASP A 124 -4.90 6.39 -11.97
C ASP A 124 -5.14 7.13 -13.29
N ARG A 125 -4.54 6.67 -14.39
CA ARG A 125 -4.68 7.25 -15.74
C ARG A 125 -5.55 6.43 -16.70
N ARG A 126 -5.85 5.17 -16.36
CA ARG A 126 -6.69 4.31 -17.18
C ARG A 126 -8.06 4.22 -16.52
N GLY A 127 -9.09 4.75 -17.20
CA GLY A 127 -10.46 4.47 -16.80
C GLY A 127 -10.71 2.95 -16.80
N VAL A 128 -11.58 2.49 -15.93
CA VAL A 128 -12.14 1.13 -16.04
C VAL A 128 -13.13 1.22 -17.21
N GLU A 129 -12.80 0.61 -18.33
CA GLU A 129 -13.72 0.39 -19.45
C GLU A 129 -14.70 -0.70 -19.10
#